data_afe5c3adcc3b678f260d9941b590dde4
#
_entry.id   afe5c3adcc3b678f260d9941b590dde4
#
_cell.length_a   1.000
_cell.length_b   1.000
_cell.length_c   1.000
_cell.angle_alpha   90.00
_cell.angle_beta   90.00
_cell.angle_gamma   90.00
#
_symmetry.space_group_name_H-M   'P 1'
#
loop_
_entity.id
_entity.type
_entity.pdbx_description
1 polymer ?
#
loop_
_entity_poly.entity_id
_entity_poly.type
_entity_poly.pdbx_seq_one_letter_code
_entity_poly.pdbx_strand_id
1 'polypeptide(L)'
;MSGDVSSDAIRKLDEALVVAETAFAEGKQPDFKLSTRMQEALVVLNDRAQAASAAFTNVVTCMAIKAARPDVDIRFHQTQIQRNTDRPAGVNFRGISEEAIYPWLTRQRFDGAKSGWQTRTLERPKPYTMNYDENIAHVKSEFLAVFDELEEHQQSAMDALVFLLHKQVIRREEVRITLSIPKTQEIALIAEMFRRHFFQSYKGSRGASRLPVLALHAIYSVMVPELKRYVGRTVKPLNEHSAADSQTGSLGDIEVSNDGNNEIFEAVEVKHGLPITEAIAADVQEKVMDKNVERYYILTTSAQCEPDIGAKKIIENIRNVYGCQVIANGVLPTIKYYLRLLNDPSTVFPLYVKLLGNDKGIAHEHRTAWNQVVRDFSA
;
A
#
# COMPACT_ATOMS: atom_id res chain seq x y z
N MET A 1 -12.07 -24.19 -26.12
CA MET A 1 -10.79 -23.61 -26.59
C MET A 1 -10.17 -22.55 -25.65
N SER A 2 -10.92 -21.86 -24.80
CA SER A 2 -10.34 -20.86 -23.86
C SER A 2 -9.51 -21.49 -22.72
N GLY A 3 -9.83 -22.69 -22.27
CA GLY A 3 -9.11 -23.36 -21.17
C GLY A 3 -7.67 -23.73 -21.49
N ASP A 4 -7.37 -24.02 -22.76
CA ASP A 4 -6.02 -24.37 -23.20
C ASP A 4 -5.07 -23.15 -23.17
N VAL A 5 -5.50 -22.02 -23.75
CA VAL A 5 -4.68 -20.79 -23.77
C VAL A 5 -4.43 -20.24 -22.36
N SER A 6 -5.41 -20.34 -21.46
CA SER A 6 -5.26 -19.90 -20.08
C SER A 6 -4.20 -20.72 -19.33
N SER A 7 -4.26 -22.05 -19.45
CA SER A 7 -3.31 -22.96 -18.83
C SER A 7 -1.90 -22.79 -19.40
N ASP A 8 -1.78 -22.60 -20.72
CA ASP A 8 -0.49 -22.34 -21.37
C ASP A 8 0.11 -20.99 -20.97
N ALA A 9 -0.71 -19.93 -20.83
CA ALA A 9 -0.25 -18.63 -20.36
C ALA A 9 0.28 -18.70 -18.91
N ILE A 10 -0.40 -19.42 -18.03
CA ILE A 10 0.10 -19.65 -16.65
C ILE A 10 1.39 -20.45 -16.66
N ARG A 11 1.50 -21.50 -17.47
CA ARG A 11 2.73 -22.27 -17.60
C ARG A 11 3.91 -21.39 -18.05
N LYS A 12 3.69 -20.46 -18.99
CA LYS A 12 4.71 -19.50 -19.43
C LYS A 12 5.11 -18.51 -18.33
N LEU A 13 4.17 -18.07 -17.49
CA LEU A 13 4.48 -17.27 -16.30
C LEU A 13 5.31 -18.06 -15.28
N ASP A 14 4.95 -19.31 -15.02
CA ASP A 14 5.71 -20.17 -14.10
C ASP A 14 7.13 -20.44 -14.63
N GLU A 15 7.30 -20.72 -15.93
CA GLU A 15 8.61 -20.86 -16.58
C GLU A 15 9.47 -19.59 -16.41
N ALA A 16 8.89 -18.41 -16.68
CA ALA A 16 9.58 -17.13 -16.53
C ALA A 16 9.92 -16.81 -15.07
N LEU A 17 9.03 -17.16 -14.15
CA LEU A 17 9.24 -16.94 -12.71
C LEU A 17 10.41 -17.77 -12.18
N VAL A 18 10.52 -19.03 -12.58
CA VAL A 18 11.65 -19.91 -12.17
C VAL A 18 12.98 -19.28 -12.58
N VAL A 19 13.09 -18.76 -13.82
CA VAL A 19 14.30 -18.08 -14.30
C VAL A 19 14.57 -16.82 -13.48
N ALA A 20 13.54 -16.00 -13.24
CA ALA A 20 13.64 -14.76 -12.48
C ALA A 20 14.07 -14.99 -11.03
N GLU A 21 13.49 -15.99 -10.34
CA GLU A 21 13.82 -16.32 -8.95
C GLU A 21 15.22 -16.94 -8.83
N THR A 22 15.63 -17.78 -9.79
CA THR A 22 16.98 -18.36 -9.83
C THR A 22 18.03 -17.25 -9.97
N ALA A 23 17.84 -16.33 -10.92
CA ALA A 23 18.75 -15.22 -11.13
C ALA A 23 18.84 -14.32 -9.89
N PHE A 24 17.71 -14.02 -9.24
CA PHE A 24 17.67 -13.27 -7.98
C PHE A 24 18.46 -13.98 -6.86
N ALA A 25 18.25 -15.29 -6.68
CA ALA A 25 18.94 -16.08 -5.65
C ALA A 25 20.46 -16.11 -5.86
N GLU A 26 20.90 -16.06 -7.12
CA GLU A 26 22.32 -15.99 -7.48
C GLU A 26 22.91 -14.56 -7.45
N GLY A 27 22.10 -13.54 -7.17
CA GLY A 27 22.52 -12.14 -7.18
C GLY A 27 22.89 -11.62 -8.56
N LYS A 28 22.30 -12.20 -9.61
CA LYS A 28 22.56 -11.88 -11.02
C LYS A 28 21.32 -11.32 -11.71
N GLN A 29 21.54 -10.69 -12.86
CA GLN A 29 20.43 -10.46 -13.80
C GLN A 29 20.20 -11.72 -14.62
N PRO A 30 18.93 -12.06 -14.93
CA PRO A 30 18.65 -13.16 -15.85
C PRO A 30 19.13 -12.83 -17.27
N ASP A 31 19.46 -13.84 -18.04
CA ASP A 31 19.78 -13.69 -19.46
C ASP A 31 18.49 -13.39 -20.25
N PHE A 32 18.50 -12.29 -20.99
CA PHE A 32 17.43 -11.90 -21.90
C PHE A 32 17.98 -11.08 -23.10
N LYS A 33 17.26 -11.15 -24.21
CA LYS A 33 17.57 -10.38 -25.42
C LYS A 33 16.43 -9.42 -25.72
N LEU A 34 16.51 -8.21 -25.15
CA LEU A 34 15.50 -7.16 -25.32
C LEU A 34 16.16 -5.88 -25.78
N SER A 35 15.45 -5.11 -26.63
CA SER A 35 15.85 -3.76 -26.99
C SER A 35 15.93 -2.85 -25.78
N THR A 36 16.74 -1.81 -25.83
CA THR A 36 16.81 -0.80 -24.77
C THR A 36 15.45 -0.16 -24.53
N ARG A 37 14.71 0.14 -25.61
CA ARG A 37 13.36 0.72 -25.54
C ARG A 37 12.38 -0.18 -24.79
N MET A 38 12.41 -1.50 -25.05
CA MET A 38 11.59 -2.47 -24.33
C MET A 38 11.93 -2.52 -22.84
N GLN A 39 13.22 -2.55 -22.51
CA GLN A 39 13.68 -2.58 -21.12
C GLN A 39 13.25 -1.32 -20.36
N GLU A 40 13.43 -0.12 -20.94
CA GLU A 40 13.02 1.15 -20.34
C GLU A 40 11.49 1.18 -20.09
N ALA A 41 10.70 0.75 -21.08
CA ALA A 41 9.25 0.67 -20.94
C ALA A 41 8.82 -0.26 -19.80
N LEU A 42 9.43 -1.44 -19.71
CA LEU A 42 9.13 -2.41 -18.65
C LEU A 42 9.57 -1.92 -17.26
N VAL A 43 10.69 -1.18 -17.16
CA VAL A 43 11.11 -0.56 -15.89
C VAL A 43 10.07 0.45 -15.40
N VAL A 44 9.63 1.37 -16.25
CA VAL A 44 8.63 2.37 -15.87
C VAL A 44 7.29 1.71 -15.50
N LEU A 45 6.86 0.69 -16.25
CA LEU A 45 5.65 -0.09 -15.92
C LEU A 45 5.77 -0.78 -14.56
N ASN A 46 6.93 -1.37 -14.25
CA ASN A 46 7.20 -1.96 -12.94
C ASN A 46 7.15 -0.93 -11.81
N ASP A 47 7.84 0.22 -12.00
CA ASP A 47 7.93 1.25 -10.96
C ASP A 47 6.58 1.91 -10.68
N ARG A 48 5.72 1.96 -11.69
CA ARG A 48 4.36 2.51 -11.58
C ARG A 48 3.26 1.45 -11.43
N ALA A 49 3.62 0.18 -11.22
CA ALA A 49 2.67 -0.93 -11.18
C ALA A 49 1.52 -0.74 -10.17
N GLN A 50 1.76 -0.10 -9.03
CA GLN A 50 0.70 0.20 -8.06
C GLN A 50 -0.22 1.34 -8.52
N ALA A 51 0.35 2.41 -9.08
CA ALA A 51 -0.42 3.56 -9.54
C ALA A 51 -1.20 3.27 -10.85
N ALA A 52 -0.68 2.36 -11.69
CA ALA A 52 -1.24 1.94 -12.97
C ALA A 52 -1.55 0.45 -13.01
N SER A 53 -2.08 -0.10 -11.92
CA SER A 53 -2.22 -1.54 -11.70
C SER A 53 -3.05 -2.27 -12.77
N ALA A 54 -4.07 -1.63 -13.35
CA ALA A 54 -4.82 -2.19 -14.46
C ALA A 54 -3.97 -2.31 -15.74
N ALA A 55 -3.18 -1.28 -16.08
CA ALA A 55 -2.29 -1.30 -17.24
C ALA A 55 -1.17 -2.35 -17.04
N PHE A 56 -0.61 -2.44 -15.83
CA PHE A 56 0.37 -3.46 -15.50
C PHE A 56 -0.18 -4.88 -15.69
N THR A 57 -1.36 -5.18 -15.12
CA THR A 57 -2.00 -6.50 -15.28
C THR A 57 -2.34 -6.80 -16.75
N ASN A 58 -2.77 -5.78 -17.52
CA ASN A 58 -3.03 -5.91 -18.94
C ASN A 58 -1.77 -6.31 -19.70
N VAL A 59 -0.65 -5.63 -19.49
CA VAL A 59 0.65 -5.96 -20.12
C VAL A 59 1.09 -7.38 -19.76
N VAL A 60 1.06 -7.77 -18.48
CA VAL A 60 1.43 -9.14 -18.06
C VAL A 60 0.53 -10.17 -18.73
N THR A 61 -0.79 -9.92 -18.81
CA THR A 61 -1.73 -10.82 -19.47
C THR A 61 -1.41 -10.98 -20.96
N CYS A 62 -1.19 -9.86 -21.65
CA CYS A 62 -0.91 -9.87 -23.08
C CYS A 62 0.44 -10.54 -23.40
N MET A 63 1.49 -10.26 -22.61
CA MET A 63 2.79 -10.93 -22.76
C MET A 63 2.68 -12.44 -22.49
N ALA A 64 1.94 -12.88 -21.48
CA ALA A 64 1.75 -14.29 -21.19
C ALA A 64 1.00 -15.01 -22.31
N ILE A 65 -0.04 -14.38 -22.88
CA ILE A 65 -0.75 -14.89 -24.04
C ILE A 65 0.17 -14.95 -25.27
N LYS A 66 0.97 -13.91 -25.54
CA LYS A 66 1.91 -13.88 -26.67
C LYS A 66 2.99 -14.95 -26.54
N ALA A 67 3.50 -15.18 -25.34
CA ALA A 67 4.46 -16.25 -25.07
C ALA A 67 3.86 -17.65 -25.27
N ALA A 68 2.57 -17.84 -24.95
CA ALA A 68 1.86 -19.10 -25.16
C ALA A 68 1.38 -19.28 -26.59
N ARG A 69 1.00 -18.20 -27.27
CA ARG A 69 0.43 -18.17 -28.61
C ARG A 69 1.11 -17.07 -29.45
N PRO A 70 2.30 -17.35 -30.01
CA PRO A 70 3.04 -16.39 -30.84
C PRO A 70 2.29 -15.90 -32.09
N ASP A 71 1.33 -16.69 -32.56
CA ASP A 71 0.46 -16.38 -33.70
C ASP A 71 -0.60 -15.30 -33.41
N VAL A 72 -0.90 -15.03 -32.14
CA VAL A 72 -1.88 -14.03 -31.71
C VAL A 72 -1.25 -12.64 -31.71
N ASP A 73 -1.92 -11.70 -32.37
CA ASP A 73 -1.59 -10.26 -32.25
C ASP A 73 -2.28 -9.69 -31.00
N ILE A 74 -1.49 -9.42 -29.97
CA ILE A 74 -2.00 -8.98 -28.67
C ILE A 74 -2.54 -7.56 -28.66
N ARG A 75 -2.32 -6.78 -29.70
CA ARG A 75 -2.93 -5.45 -29.86
C ARG A 75 -4.44 -5.56 -29.99
N PHE A 76 -4.94 -6.64 -30.56
CA PHE A 76 -6.37 -6.91 -30.76
C PHE A 76 -6.98 -7.65 -29.57
N HIS A 77 -6.98 -6.99 -28.43
CA HIS A 77 -7.33 -7.56 -27.12
C HIS A 77 -8.82 -7.83 -26.90
N GLN A 78 -9.71 -7.40 -27.82
CA GLN A 78 -11.16 -7.62 -27.70
C GLN A 78 -11.73 -8.38 -28.91
N THR A 79 -12.69 -9.25 -28.64
CA THR A 79 -13.34 -10.07 -29.65
C THR A 79 -13.99 -9.26 -30.79
N GLN A 80 -14.44 -8.05 -30.52
CA GLN A 80 -15.04 -7.15 -31.53
C GLN A 80 -14.02 -6.72 -32.60
N ILE A 81 -12.78 -6.39 -32.18
CA ILE A 81 -11.72 -5.99 -33.12
C ILE A 81 -11.00 -7.20 -33.71
N GLN A 82 -10.96 -8.34 -33.02
CA GLN A 82 -10.41 -9.60 -33.56
C GLN A 82 -11.20 -10.08 -34.79
N ARG A 83 -12.52 -9.91 -34.80
CA ARG A 83 -13.40 -10.34 -35.91
C ARG A 83 -13.14 -9.62 -37.24
N ASN A 84 -12.53 -8.46 -37.18
CA ASN A 84 -12.24 -7.63 -38.36
C ASN A 84 -10.82 -7.86 -38.91
N THR A 85 -10.14 -8.91 -38.45
CA THR A 85 -8.78 -9.25 -38.92
C THR A 85 -8.76 -10.66 -39.48
N ASP A 86 -7.89 -10.92 -40.47
CA ASP A 86 -7.64 -12.26 -41.02
C ASP A 86 -6.80 -13.16 -40.05
N ARG A 87 -6.65 -12.72 -38.81
CA ARG A 87 -5.85 -13.43 -37.78
C ARG A 87 -6.73 -14.31 -36.90
N PRO A 88 -6.16 -15.33 -36.25
CA PRO A 88 -6.92 -16.26 -35.40
C PRO A 88 -7.73 -15.51 -34.35
N ALA A 89 -9.06 -15.54 -34.48
CA ALA A 89 -9.99 -14.96 -33.52
C ALA A 89 -10.23 -15.95 -32.36
N GLY A 90 -10.65 -15.44 -31.22
CA GLY A 90 -11.24 -16.26 -30.16
C GLY A 90 -10.48 -16.32 -28.83
N VAL A 91 -9.48 -15.47 -28.62
CA VAL A 91 -8.83 -15.35 -27.30
C VAL A 91 -9.61 -14.36 -26.43
N ASN A 92 -10.10 -14.84 -25.28
CA ASN A 92 -10.76 -14.00 -24.28
C ASN A 92 -9.71 -13.44 -23.29
N PHE A 93 -9.04 -12.36 -23.67
CA PHE A 93 -7.99 -11.73 -22.85
C PHE A 93 -8.50 -11.33 -21.47
N ARG A 94 -9.68 -10.70 -21.39
CA ARG A 94 -10.26 -10.27 -20.12
C ARG A 94 -10.56 -11.45 -19.20
N GLY A 95 -11.20 -12.49 -19.71
CA GLY A 95 -11.48 -13.70 -18.93
C GLY A 95 -10.20 -14.35 -18.41
N ILE A 96 -9.16 -14.50 -19.27
CA ILE A 96 -7.85 -15.03 -18.86
C ILE A 96 -7.21 -14.14 -17.78
N SER A 97 -7.30 -12.81 -17.91
CA SER A 97 -6.80 -11.88 -16.91
C SER A 97 -7.46 -12.06 -15.54
N GLU A 98 -8.80 -12.13 -15.52
CA GLU A 98 -9.58 -12.18 -14.28
C GLU A 98 -9.53 -13.55 -13.59
N GLU A 99 -9.57 -14.63 -14.38
CA GLU A 99 -9.69 -16.01 -13.87
C GLU A 99 -8.36 -16.70 -13.61
N ALA A 100 -7.28 -16.28 -14.30
CA ALA A 100 -5.99 -16.94 -14.21
C ALA A 100 -4.84 -16.00 -13.81
N ILE A 101 -4.61 -14.91 -14.57
CA ILE A 101 -3.42 -14.07 -14.39
C ILE A 101 -3.45 -13.30 -13.08
N TYR A 102 -4.55 -12.61 -12.76
CA TYR A 102 -4.66 -11.87 -11.50
C TYR A 102 -4.58 -12.78 -10.25
N PRO A 103 -5.26 -13.92 -10.17
CA PRO A 103 -5.06 -14.88 -9.08
C PRO A 103 -3.61 -15.38 -8.99
N TRP A 104 -2.93 -15.56 -10.13
CA TRP A 104 -1.52 -15.93 -10.16
C TRP A 104 -0.64 -14.82 -9.60
N LEU A 105 -0.77 -13.57 -10.07
CA LEU A 105 -0.04 -12.40 -9.54
C LEU A 105 -0.23 -12.25 -8.03
N THR A 106 -1.48 -12.37 -7.55
CA THR A 106 -1.82 -12.28 -6.13
C THR A 106 -1.12 -13.39 -5.32
N ARG A 107 -1.13 -14.63 -5.82
CA ARG A 107 -0.46 -15.78 -5.17
C ARG A 107 1.05 -15.57 -5.08
N GLN A 108 1.66 -14.98 -6.11
CA GLN A 108 3.09 -14.65 -6.12
C GLN A 108 3.42 -13.37 -5.32
N ARG A 109 2.42 -12.65 -4.80
CA ARG A 109 2.55 -11.35 -4.12
C ARG A 109 3.16 -10.27 -5.01
N PHE A 110 2.81 -10.29 -6.27
CA PHE A 110 3.17 -9.28 -7.25
C PHE A 110 2.09 -8.19 -7.35
N ASP A 111 2.48 -7.03 -7.87
CA ASP A 111 1.53 -5.96 -8.14
C ASP A 111 0.49 -6.41 -9.18
N GLY A 112 -0.71 -5.83 -9.12
CA GLY A 112 -1.76 -6.10 -10.08
C GLY A 112 -3.13 -5.61 -9.64
N ALA A 113 -4.08 -5.65 -10.58
CA ALA A 113 -5.50 -5.36 -10.36
C ALA A 113 -6.34 -6.57 -10.78
N LYS A 114 -7.54 -6.69 -10.22
CA LYS A 114 -8.46 -7.79 -10.50
C LYS A 114 -8.73 -7.99 -11.99
N SER A 115 -8.65 -6.93 -12.78
CA SER A 115 -8.75 -6.99 -14.24
C SER A 115 -7.80 -5.97 -14.87
N GLY A 116 -7.09 -6.38 -15.91
CA GLY A 116 -6.33 -5.49 -16.78
C GLY A 116 -7.21 -4.54 -17.60
N TRP A 117 -8.50 -4.77 -17.67
CA TRP A 117 -9.48 -3.96 -18.41
C TRP A 117 -10.46 -3.24 -17.46
N GLN A 118 -10.02 -2.86 -16.26
CA GLN A 118 -10.83 -2.16 -15.26
C GLN A 118 -11.20 -0.72 -15.66
N THR A 119 -10.39 -0.08 -16.50
CA THR A 119 -10.60 1.31 -16.90
C THR A 119 -11.30 1.39 -18.25
N ARG A 120 -12.19 2.39 -18.42
CA ARG A 120 -12.88 2.63 -19.69
C ARG A 120 -11.91 2.84 -20.86
N THR A 121 -10.72 3.39 -20.60
CA THR A 121 -9.72 3.66 -21.62
C THR A 121 -9.02 2.40 -22.11
N LEU A 122 -8.70 1.45 -21.22
CA LEU A 122 -8.14 0.14 -21.60
C LEU A 122 -9.20 -0.79 -22.20
N GLU A 123 -10.48 -0.59 -21.90
CA GLU A 123 -11.59 -1.43 -22.39
C GLU A 123 -12.10 -1.01 -23.78
N ARG A 124 -11.60 0.09 -24.36
CA ARG A 124 -12.05 0.54 -25.69
C ARG A 124 -11.71 -0.50 -26.76
N PRO A 125 -12.66 -0.80 -27.68
CA PRO A 125 -12.43 -1.76 -28.74
C PRO A 125 -11.57 -1.15 -29.87
N LYS A 126 -10.39 -0.68 -29.53
CA LYS A 126 -9.38 -0.10 -30.40
C LYS A 126 -8.07 -0.86 -30.20
N PRO A 127 -7.33 -1.18 -31.26
CA PRO A 127 -6.06 -1.90 -31.12
C PRO A 127 -5.01 -1.03 -30.38
N TYR A 128 -4.19 -1.65 -29.53
CA TYR A 128 -3.10 -0.98 -28.82
C TYR A 128 -1.93 -0.69 -29.75
N THR A 129 -2.10 0.29 -30.63
CA THR A 129 -1.04 0.81 -31.53
C THR A 129 -0.49 2.14 -31.01
N MET A 130 0.64 2.60 -31.56
CA MET A 130 1.21 3.91 -31.20
C MET A 130 0.25 5.09 -31.43
N ASN A 131 -0.78 4.91 -32.28
CA ASN A 131 -1.84 5.89 -32.53
C ASN A 131 -3.05 5.75 -31.57
N TYR A 132 -2.94 4.95 -30.52
CA TYR A 132 -4.02 4.80 -29.53
C TYR A 132 -4.33 6.13 -28.86
N ASP A 133 -5.52 6.68 -29.07
CA ASP A 133 -5.89 8.06 -28.70
C ASP A 133 -6.44 8.20 -27.28
N GLU A 134 -6.79 7.10 -26.61
CA GLU A 134 -7.28 7.13 -25.24
C GLU A 134 -6.14 7.36 -24.24
N ASN A 135 -6.48 7.89 -23.07
CA ASN A 135 -5.50 8.11 -22.00
C ASN A 135 -5.27 6.83 -21.18
N ILE A 136 -4.00 6.46 -20.99
CA ILE A 136 -3.60 5.41 -20.03
C ILE A 136 -2.77 6.09 -18.95
N ALA A 137 -3.39 6.33 -17.81
CA ALA A 137 -2.82 7.16 -16.75
C ALA A 137 -1.41 6.70 -16.37
N HIS A 138 -0.49 7.64 -16.37
CA HIS A 138 0.90 7.53 -15.92
C HIS A 138 1.87 6.68 -16.75
N VAL A 139 1.39 5.86 -17.72
CA VAL A 139 2.24 4.87 -18.41
C VAL A 139 1.88 4.67 -19.89
N LYS A 140 1.19 5.63 -20.53
CA LYS A 140 0.68 5.45 -21.89
C LYS A 140 1.77 5.15 -22.92
N SER A 141 2.84 5.92 -22.93
CA SER A 141 3.94 5.77 -23.88
C SER A 141 4.64 4.42 -23.72
N GLU A 142 4.88 4.03 -22.50
CA GLU A 142 5.57 2.79 -22.15
C GLU A 142 4.66 1.58 -22.39
N PHE A 143 3.39 1.70 -22.05
CA PHE A 143 2.38 0.68 -22.34
C PHE A 143 2.34 0.38 -23.85
N LEU A 144 2.16 1.38 -24.68
CA LEU A 144 2.11 1.22 -26.14
C LEU A 144 3.43 0.74 -26.73
N ALA A 145 4.57 1.18 -26.18
CA ALA A 145 5.89 0.73 -26.62
C ALA A 145 6.06 -0.79 -26.42
N VAL A 146 5.55 -1.39 -25.35
CA VAL A 146 5.62 -2.85 -25.16
C VAL A 146 4.90 -3.59 -26.29
N PHE A 147 3.71 -3.15 -26.67
CA PHE A 147 2.95 -3.78 -27.77
C PHE A 147 3.62 -3.59 -29.12
N ASP A 148 4.19 -2.43 -29.38
CA ASP A 148 4.92 -2.11 -30.60
C ASP A 148 6.20 -2.98 -30.70
N GLU A 149 6.97 -3.09 -29.63
CA GLU A 149 8.17 -3.93 -29.58
C GLU A 149 7.88 -5.42 -29.79
N LEU A 150 6.78 -5.91 -29.23
CA LEU A 150 6.40 -7.33 -29.38
C LEU A 150 5.84 -7.65 -30.77
N GLU A 151 5.04 -6.75 -31.38
CA GLU A 151 4.32 -7.07 -32.63
C GLU A 151 5.03 -6.56 -33.88
N GLU A 152 5.66 -5.37 -33.86
CA GLU A 152 6.36 -4.81 -35.00
C GLU A 152 7.86 -5.15 -35.02
N HIS A 153 8.49 -5.13 -33.82
CA HIS A 153 9.92 -5.43 -33.70
C HIS A 153 10.23 -6.85 -33.24
N GLN A 154 9.18 -7.71 -33.12
CA GLN A 154 9.28 -9.14 -32.83
C GLN A 154 10.17 -9.49 -31.62
N GLN A 155 10.17 -8.65 -30.60
CA GLN A 155 10.86 -8.94 -29.35
C GLN A 155 10.25 -10.18 -28.67
N SER A 156 11.08 -10.90 -27.94
CA SER A 156 10.65 -12.13 -27.23
C SER A 156 9.70 -11.78 -26.06
N ALA A 157 8.46 -12.22 -26.14
CA ALA A 157 7.51 -12.09 -25.04
C ALA A 157 7.97 -12.85 -23.79
N MET A 158 8.68 -13.96 -23.96
CA MET A 158 9.22 -14.75 -22.85
C MET A 158 10.34 -14.00 -22.14
N ASP A 159 11.28 -13.38 -22.89
CA ASP A 159 12.36 -12.59 -22.30
C ASP A 159 11.79 -11.34 -21.58
N ALA A 160 10.74 -10.73 -22.16
CA ALA A 160 10.03 -9.62 -21.55
C ALA A 160 9.37 -10.00 -20.21
N LEU A 161 8.74 -11.19 -20.15
CA LEU A 161 8.21 -11.75 -18.90
C LEU A 161 9.31 -12.00 -17.89
N VAL A 162 10.39 -12.67 -18.26
CA VAL A 162 11.55 -12.92 -17.38
C VAL A 162 12.08 -11.62 -16.79
N PHE A 163 12.28 -10.60 -17.63
CA PHE A 163 12.77 -9.29 -17.20
C PHE A 163 11.80 -8.64 -16.20
N LEU A 164 10.52 -8.56 -16.54
CA LEU A 164 9.51 -7.89 -15.70
C LEU A 164 9.30 -8.65 -14.38
N LEU A 165 9.21 -9.99 -14.43
CA LEU A 165 9.04 -10.80 -13.24
C LEU A 165 10.28 -10.76 -12.33
N HIS A 166 11.49 -10.65 -12.88
CA HIS A 166 12.69 -10.45 -12.07
C HIS A 166 12.63 -9.13 -11.29
N LYS A 167 12.16 -8.03 -11.90
CA LYS A 167 11.91 -6.77 -11.18
C LYS A 167 10.85 -6.93 -10.08
N GLN A 168 9.77 -7.67 -10.34
CA GLN A 168 8.74 -7.96 -9.34
C GLN A 168 9.26 -8.87 -8.21
N VAL A 169 10.15 -9.82 -8.50
CA VAL A 169 10.81 -10.66 -7.48
C VAL A 169 11.69 -9.79 -6.57
N ILE A 170 12.55 -8.93 -7.15
CA ILE A 170 13.37 -7.98 -6.38
C ILE A 170 12.47 -7.17 -5.44
N ARG A 171 11.41 -6.55 -5.97
CA ARG A 171 10.48 -5.73 -5.20
C ARG A 171 9.78 -6.53 -4.10
N ARG A 172 9.32 -7.75 -4.40
CA ARG A 172 8.71 -8.68 -3.44
C ARG A 172 9.65 -9.02 -2.29
N GLU A 173 10.89 -9.35 -2.60
CA GLU A 173 11.89 -9.74 -1.59
C GLU A 173 12.40 -8.53 -0.80
N GLU A 174 12.48 -7.35 -1.41
CA GLU A 174 12.74 -6.09 -0.70
C GLU A 174 11.64 -5.75 0.32
N VAL A 175 10.40 -6.07 0.01
CA VAL A 175 9.26 -5.92 0.95
C VAL A 175 9.30 -6.94 2.08
N ARG A 176 9.99 -8.09 1.90
CA ARG A 176 10.20 -9.15 2.90
C ARG A 176 11.29 -8.86 3.94
N ILE A 177 11.55 -7.60 4.25
CA ILE A 177 12.51 -7.25 5.30
C ILE A 177 12.09 -7.91 6.61
N THR A 178 12.98 -8.74 7.15
CA THR A 178 12.83 -9.24 8.51
C THR A 178 13.04 -8.07 9.47
N LEU A 179 11.97 -7.66 10.13
CA LEU A 179 11.98 -6.55 11.05
C LEU A 179 12.53 -6.99 12.41
N SER A 180 13.47 -6.21 12.94
CA SER A 180 14.08 -6.45 14.25
C SER A 180 13.13 -6.05 15.37
N ILE A 181 13.05 -6.87 16.43
CA ILE A 181 12.28 -6.60 17.65
C ILE A 181 13.26 -6.24 18.75
N PRO A 182 13.26 -4.98 19.24
CA PRO A 182 14.12 -4.56 20.35
C PRO A 182 13.74 -5.27 21.66
N LYS A 183 14.75 -5.43 22.52
CA LYS A 183 14.59 -6.03 23.86
C LYS A 183 14.92 -5.01 24.95
N THR A 184 14.15 -3.93 25.03
CA THR A 184 14.35 -2.92 26.07
C THR A 184 13.02 -2.57 26.73
N GLN A 185 13.04 -2.33 28.03
CA GLN A 185 11.91 -1.83 28.83
C GLN A 185 12.10 -0.35 29.21
N GLU A 186 13.25 0.24 28.84
CA GLU A 186 13.53 1.64 29.16
C GLU A 186 12.67 2.58 28.32
N ILE A 187 11.72 3.25 28.99
CA ILE A 187 10.73 4.12 28.34
C ILE A 187 11.37 5.25 27.53
N ALA A 188 12.44 5.85 28.05
CA ALA A 188 13.15 6.92 27.37
C ALA A 188 13.76 6.41 26.05
N LEU A 189 14.35 5.21 26.07
CA LEU A 189 14.94 4.58 24.91
C LEU A 189 13.86 4.17 23.86
N ILE A 190 12.77 3.56 24.31
CA ILE A 190 11.64 3.22 23.44
C ILE A 190 11.11 4.46 22.73
N ALA A 191 10.86 5.55 23.47
CA ALA A 191 10.37 6.79 22.90
C ALA A 191 11.38 7.43 21.94
N GLU A 192 12.69 7.32 22.21
CA GLU A 192 13.72 7.84 21.31
C GLU A 192 13.85 7.00 20.03
N MET A 193 13.70 5.67 20.10
CA MET A 193 13.63 4.81 18.92
C MET A 193 12.47 5.21 18.01
N PHE A 194 11.26 5.41 18.57
CA PHE A 194 10.12 5.92 17.82
C PHE A 194 10.39 7.31 17.24
N ARG A 195 10.96 8.24 18.03
CA ARG A 195 11.31 9.57 17.55
C ARG A 195 12.23 9.52 16.33
N ARG A 196 13.33 8.77 16.40
CA ARG A 196 14.26 8.62 15.26
C ARG A 196 13.55 8.03 14.05
N HIS A 197 12.72 7.02 14.26
CA HIS A 197 11.98 6.40 13.16
C HIS A 197 10.97 7.35 12.51
N PHE A 198 10.25 8.18 13.27
CA PHE A 198 9.27 9.12 12.71
C PHE A 198 9.89 10.26 11.94
N PHE A 199 11.06 10.73 12.36
CA PHE A 199 11.71 11.95 11.83
C PHE A 199 12.91 11.67 10.92
N GLN A 200 13.14 10.43 10.54
CA GLN A 200 14.15 10.12 9.53
C GLN A 200 13.76 10.70 8.18
N SER A 201 14.75 11.11 7.37
CA SER A 201 14.51 11.62 6.02
C SER A 201 14.16 10.49 5.07
N TYR A 202 12.91 10.41 4.66
CA TYR A 202 12.40 9.45 3.69
C TYR A 202 12.30 10.10 2.30
N LYS A 203 13.43 10.27 1.62
CA LYS A 203 13.49 10.96 0.31
C LYS A 203 12.59 10.26 -0.72
N GLY A 204 11.50 10.94 -1.10
CA GLY A 204 10.58 10.48 -2.14
C GLY A 204 9.58 9.40 -1.74
N SER A 205 9.70 8.80 -0.55
CA SER A 205 8.77 7.78 -0.07
C SER A 205 7.58 8.39 0.66
N ARG A 206 6.38 7.97 0.29
CA ARG A 206 5.14 8.31 1.02
C ARG A 206 4.95 7.35 2.20
N GLY A 207 4.18 7.76 3.21
CA GLY A 207 3.77 6.90 4.33
C GLY A 207 4.42 7.23 5.68
N ALA A 208 5.37 8.16 5.77
CA ALA A 208 5.99 8.55 7.05
C ALA A 208 4.97 9.03 8.09
N SER A 209 3.88 9.69 7.66
CA SER A 209 2.78 10.12 8.55
C SER A 209 2.04 8.96 9.21
N ARG A 210 2.12 7.77 8.62
CA ARG A 210 1.50 6.55 9.17
C ARG A 210 2.28 5.96 10.35
N LEU A 211 3.60 6.20 10.45
CA LEU A 211 4.46 5.62 11.48
C LEU A 211 4.01 5.94 12.92
N PRO A 212 3.70 7.20 13.28
CA PRO A 212 3.19 7.49 14.62
C PRO A 212 1.81 6.88 14.89
N VAL A 213 0.96 6.72 13.87
CA VAL A 213 -0.34 6.02 13.99
C VAL A 213 -0.11 4.55 14.36
N LEU A 214 0.79 3.85 13.65
CA LEU A 214 1.13 2.45 13.93
C LEU A 214 1.68 2.26 15.34
N ALA A 215 2.57 3.17 15.79
CA ALA A 215 3.15 3.11 17.12
C ALA A 215 2.09 3.31 18.22
N LEU A 216 1.24 4.31 18.08
CA LEU A 216 0.14 4.56 19.04
C LEU A 216 -0.86 3.40 19.03
N HIS A 217 -1.23 2.86 17.85
CA HIS A 217 -2.13 1.72 17.80
C HIS A 217 -1.54 0.47 18.48
N ALA A 218 -0.22 0.21 18.31
CA ALA A 218 0.45 -0.87 19.04
C ALA A 218 0.38 -0.65 20.56
N ILE A 219 0.59 0.59 21.02
CA ILE A 219 0.49 0.95 22.45
C ILE A 219 -0.95 0.75 22.95
N TYR A 220 -1.95 1.23 22.23
CA TYR A 220 -3.36 1.04 22.60
C TYR A 220 -3.73 -0.44 22.64
N SER A 221 -3.22 -1.25 21.72
CA SER A 221 -3.47 -2.70 21.69
C SER A 221 -2.94 -3.45 22.91
N VAL A 222 -1.87 -2.94 23.55
CA VAL A 222 -1.38 -3.47 24.84
C VAL A 222 -2.14 -2.83 26.02
N MET A 223 -2.32 -1.53 25.98
CA MET A 223 -2.86 -0.73 27.08
C MET A 223 -4.33 -1.05 27.39
N VAL A 224 -5.16 -1.22 26.36
CA VAL A 224 -6.60 -1.41 26.53
C VAL A 224 -6.91 -2.69 27.31
N PRO A 225 -6.29 -3.85 27.05
CA PRO A 225 -6.48 -5.03 27.88
C PRO A 225 -5.95 -4.90 29.32
N GLU A 226 -4.92 -4.09 29.59
CA GLU A 226 -4.28 -3.99 30.90
C GLU A 226 -4.98 -3.01 31.85
N LEU A 227 -5.61 -1.95 31.34
CA LEU A 227 -6.13 -0.88 32.20
C LEU A 227 -7.62 -1.05 32.52
N LYS A 228 -7.97 -0.95 33.80
CA LYS A 228 -9.35 -1.04 34.30
C LYS A 228 -10.33 -0.10 33.61
N ARG A 229 -9.88 1.10 33.16
CA ARG A 229 -10.75 2.07 32.47
C ARG A 229 -11.26 1.57 31.11
N TYR A 230 -10.63 0.53 30.55
CA TYR A 230 -11.00 -0.02 29.26
C TYR A 230 -11.70 -1.39 29.38
N VAL A 231 -12.11 -1.80 30.57
CA VAL A 231 -12.88 -3.05 30.75
C VAL A 231 -14.15 -2.99 29.91
N GLY A 232 -14.42 -4.02 29.11
CA GLY A 232 -15.53 -4.08 28.16
C GLY A 232 -15.34 -3.21 26.90
N ARG A 233 -14.08 -2.97 26.51
CA ARG A 233 -13.70 -2.15 25.35
C ARG A 233 -12.60 -2.80 24.54
N THR A 234 -12.64 -2.56 23.24
CA THR A 234 -11.70 -3.13 22.28
C THR A 234 -11.15 -2.06 21.32
N VAL A 235 -9.86 -2.15 20.99
CA VAL A 235 -9.24 -1.31 19.94
C VAL A 235 -9.67 -1.86 18.60
N LYS A 236 -10.25 -1.01 17.75
CA LYS A 236 -10.60 -1.39 16.39
C LYS A 236 -9.35 -1.60 15.51
N PRO A 237 -9.41 -2.53 14.54
CA PRO A 237 -8.36 -2.65 13.53
C PRO A 237 -8.15 -1.33 12.79
N LEU A 238 -6.90 -1.06 12.39
CA LEU A 238 -6.59 0.10 11.56
C LEU A 238 -7.24 -0.01 10.19
N ASN A 239 -7.81 1.10 9.73
CA ASN A 239 -8.32 1.21 8.36
C ASN A 239 -7.17 1.19 7.34
N GLU A 240 -7.44 0.67 6.13
CA GLU A 240 -6.50 0.77 5.02
C GLU A 240 -6.30 2.25 4.64
N HIS A 241 -5.06 2.67 4.47
CA HIS A 241 -4.66 4.09 4.25
C HIS A 241 -5.23 4.72 2.96
N SER A 242 -5.84 3.94 2.07
CA SER A 242 -6.36 4.40 0.77
C SER A 242 -7.79 4.94 0.81
N ALA A 243 -8.49 4.78 1.92
CA ALA A 243 -9.88 5.24 2.04
C ALA A 243 -9.93 6.58 2.79
N ALA A 244 -10.58 7.59 2.21
CA ALA A 244 -10.85 8.84 2.90
C ALA A 244 -11.79 8.60 4.10
N ASP A 245 -11.57 9.27 5.23
CA ASP A 245 -12.38 9.13 6.46
C ASP A 245 -13.88 9.26 6.19
N SER A 246 -14.28 10.15 5.28
CA SER A 246 -15.66 10.33 4.85
C SER A 246 -16.28 9.10 4.17
N GLN A 247 -15.46 8.21 3.61
CA GLN A 247 -15.92 6.98 2.96
C GLN A 247 -15.96 5.78 3.93
N THR A 248 -15.15 5.82 5.00
CA THR A 248 -15.07 4.73 5.99
C THR A 248 -15.99 4.95 7.18
N GLY A 249 -16.48 6.18 7.39
CA GLY A 249 -17.23 6.57 8.58
C GLY A 249 -16.39 6.56 9.86
N SER A 250 -15.07 6.54 9.75
CA SER A 250 -14.13 6.56 10.88
C SER A 250 -14.10 7.94 11.53
N LEU A 251 -14.00 7.96 12.86
CA LEU A 251 -13.88 9.18 13.65
C LEU A 251 -12.44 9.65 13.78
N GLY A 252 -11.48 8.75 13.72
CA GLY A 252 -10.06 9.05 13.83
C GLY A 252 -9.18 7.91 13.32
N ASP A 253 -7.87 8.11 13.39
CA ASP A 253 -6.88 7.10 13.00
C ASP A 253 -6.92 5.85 13.89
N ILE A 254 -7.27 6.03 15.18
CA ILE A 254 -7.39 4.94 16.16
C ILE A 254 -8.70 5.10 16.89
N GLU A 255 -9.44 4.01 17.03
CA GLU A 255 -10.73 3.98 17.72
C GLU A 255 -10.77 2.88 18.77
N VAL A 256 -11.30 3.22 19.94
CA VAL A 256 -11.65 2.27 21.00
C VAL A 256 -13.17 2.22 21.12
N SER A 257 -13.76 1.07 20.93
CA SER A 257 -15.21 0.87 20.98
C SER A 257 -15.64 0.05 22.19
N ASN A 258 -16.89 0.23 22.60
CA ASN A 258 -17.55 -0.63 23.59
C ASN A 258 -17.89 -1.98 22.95
N ASP A 259 -17.65 -3.10 23.66
CA ASP A 259 -17.80 -4.45 23.13
C ASP A 259 -19.25 -4.82 22.79
N GLY A 260 -20.24 -4.22 23.45
CA GLY A 260 -21.64 -4.62 23.30
C GLY A 260 -22.38 -3.98 22.13
N ASN A 261 -22.02 -2.75 21.74
CA ASN A 261 -22.78 -1.94 20.78
C ASN A 261 -21.92 -1.27 19.70
N ASN A 262 -20.61 -1.50 19.70
CA ASN A 262 -19.66 -0.87 18.78
C ASN A 262 -19.61 0.68 18.80
N GLU A 263 -20.23 1.32 19.79
CA GLU A 263 -20.10 2.77 19.96
C GLU A 263 -18.68 3.14 20.30
N ILE A 264 -18.22 4.25 19.72
CA ILE A 264 -16.85 4.73 19.95
C ILE A 264 -16.77 5.42 21.31
N PHE A 265 -15.99 4.83 22.20
CA PHE A 265 -15.69 5.40 23.50
C PHE A 265 -14.62 6.49 23.42
N GLU A 266 -13.56 6.24 22.63
CA GLU A 266 -12.40 7.10 22.48
C GLU A 266 -11.87 7.05 21.05
N ALA A 267 -11.54 8.20 20.47
CA ALA A 267 -10.93 8.31 19.17
C ALA A 267 -9.63 9.12 19.24
N VAL A 268 -8.67 8.81 18.37
CA VAL A 268 -7.37 9.48 18.27
C VAL A 268 -7.11 9.88 16.83
N GLU A 269 -6.86 11.14 16.61
CA GLU A 269 -6.39 11.71 15.34
C GLU A 269 -4.92 12.07 15.48
N VAL A 270 -4.08 11.67 14.50
CA VAL A 270 -2.64 11.89 14.52
C VAL A 270 -2.22 12.79 13.36
N LYS A 271 -1.62 13.92 13.67
CA LYS A 271 -1.09 14.87 12.68
C LYS A 271 0.45 14.83 12.68
N HIS A 272 1.03 14.32 11.62
CA HIS A 272 2.48 14.24 11.50
C HIS A 272 3.07 15.54 10.93
N GLY A 273 3.91 16.21 11.73
CA GLY A 273 4.58 17.46 11.35
C GLY A 273 3.70 18.70 11.26
N LEU A 274 2.41 18.59 11.55
CA LEU A 274 1.45 19.69 11.45
C LEU A 274 1.05 20.20 12.83
N PRO A 275 1.03 21.54 13.07
CA PRO A 275 0.50 22.11 14.30
C PRO A 275 -1.02 21.90 14.37
N ILE A 276 -1.59 21.99 15.58
CA ILE A 276 -3.04 21.87 15.80
C ILE A 276 -3.70 23.22 15.52
N THR A 277 -4.31 23.32 14.35
CA THR A 277 -4.94 24.54 13.85
C THR A 277 -6.46 24.55 14.02
N GLU A 278 -7.07 25.72 13.87
CA GLU A 278 -8.52 25.90 13.82
C GLU A 278 -9.20 24.95 12.82
N ALA A 279 -8.61 24.77 11.62
CA ALA A 279 -9.15 23.86 10.60
C ALA A 279 -9.19 22.39 11.06
N ILE A 280 -8.15 21.94 11.77
CA ILE A 280 -8.12 20.57 12.33
C ILE A 280 -9.18 20.42 13.43
N ALA A 281 -9.36 21.44 14.28
CA ALA A 281 -10.38 21.40 15.31
C ALA A 281 -11.81 21.42 14.73
N ALA A 282 -12.02 22.15 13.62
CA ALA A 282 -13.30 22.19 12.92
C ALA A 282 -13.64 20.82 12.28
N ASP A 283 -12.67 20.15 11.66
CA ASP A 283 -12.83 18.79 11.13
C ASP A 283 -13.24 17.79 12.25
N VAL A 284 -12.61 17.90 13.42
CA VAL A 284 -13.00 17.10 14.60
C VAL A 284 -14.40 17.43 15.07
N GLN A 285 -14.80 18.70 15.07
CA GLN A 285 -16.16 19.11 15.43
C GLN A 285 -17.20 18.47 14.51
N GLU A 286 -16.98 18.47 13.20
CA GLU A 286 -17.85 17.81 12.23
C GLU A 286 -17.96 16.28 12.49
N LYS A 287 -16.84 15.64 12.80
CA LYS A 287 -16.78 14.19 13.08
C LYS A 287 -17.57 13.79 14.34
N VAL A 288 -17.58 14.63 15.39
CA VAL A 288 -18.22 14.31 16.68
C VAL A 288 -19.65 14.82 16.82
N MET A 289 -20.11 15.69 15.91
CA MET A 289 -21.40 16.40 16.00
C MET A 289 -22.59 15.46 16.16
N ASP A 290 -22.60 14.33 15.44
CA ASP A 290 -23.67 13.33 15.44
C ASP A 290 -23.27 12.01 16.11
N LYS A 291 -22.21 12.03 16.93
CA LYS A 291 -21.65 10.83 17.54
C LYS A 291 -21.53 10.99 19.06
N ASN A 292 -21.85 9.91 19.77
CA ASN A 292 -21.67 9.86 21.22
C ASN A 292 -20.23 9.38 21.54
N VAL A 293 -19.26 10.30 21.52
CA VAL A 293 -17.85 10.02 21.84
C VAL A 293 -17.46 10.71 23.12
N GLU A 294 -16.99 9.95 24.12
CA GLU A 294 -16.62 10.52 25.41
C GLU A 294 -15.34 11.36 25.33
N ARG A 295 -14.31 10.85 24.58
CA ARG A 295 -13.01 11.51 24.44
C ARG A 295 -12.47 11.46 23.02
N TYR A 296 -11.87 12.55 22.62
CA TYR A 296 -11.20 12.68 21.34
C TYR A 296 -9.79 13.26 21.53
N TYR A 297 -8.78 12.59 21.05
CA TYR A 297 -7.39 13.04 21.13
C TYR A 297 -6.93 13.57 19.77
N ILE A 298 -6.39 14.79 19.75
CA ILE A 298 -5.66 15.35 18.62
C ILE A 298 -4.18 15.35 18.99
N LEU A 299 -3.43 14.43 18.40
CA LEU A 299 -2.01 14.25 18.71
C LEU A 299 -1.15 14.69 17.54
N THR A 300 -0.16 15.55 17.83
CA THR A 300 0.77 16.02 16.79
C THR A 300 2.21 15.62 17.07
N THR A 301 2.98 15.39 15.99
CA THR A 301 4.44 15.27 16.06
C THR A 301 5.14 16.62 15.86
N SER A 302 4.42 17.72 15.60
CA SER A 302 4.97 19.07 15.56
C SER A 302 5.58 19.47 16.92
N ALA A 303 6.64 20.27 16.89
CA ALA A 303 7.19 20.88 18.11
C ALA A 303 6.17 21.79 18.81
N GLN A 304 5.27 22.41 18.04
CA GLN A 304 4.15 23.20 18.56
C GLN A 304 2.95 22.29 18.81
N CYS A 305 2.82 21.76 20.03
CA CYS A 305 1.74 20.86 20.43
C CYS A 305 0.48 21.59 20.91
N GLU A 306 0.61 22.83 21.37
CA GLU A 306 -0.51 23.64 21.83
C GLU A 306 -1.39 24.03 20.66
N PRO A 307 -2.73 23.88 20.78
CA PRO A 307 -3.68 24.38 19.79
C PRO A 307 -3.58 25.90 19.64
N ASP A 308 -3.77 26.40 18.43
CA ASP A 308 -3.91 27.85 18.22
C ASP A 308 -5.19 28.42 18.88
N ILE A 309 -5.34 29.73 18.85
CA ILE A 309 -6.46 30.44 19.54
C ILE A 309 -7.81 30.01 18.95
N GLY A 310 -7.89 29.82 17.62
CA GLY A 310 -9.11 29.37 16.94
C GLY A 310 -9.47 27.95 17.34
N ALA A 311 -8.47 27.04 17.29
CA ALA A 311 -8.66 25.66 17.71
C ALA A 311 -9.12 25.53 19.18
N LYS A 312 -8.55 26.33 20.11
CA LYS A 312 -8.96 26.32 21.52
C LYS A 312 -10.44 26.66 21.69
N LYS A 313 -10.95 27.67 20.96
CA LYS A 313 -12.37 28.04 20.99
C LYS A 313 -13.28 26.91 20.49
N ILE A 314 -12.90 26.25 19.40
CA ILE A 314 -13.67 25.14 18.84
C ILE A 314 -13.66 23.95 19.80
N ILE A 315 -12.50 23.60 20.38
CA ILE A 315 -12.37 22.52 21.38
C ILE A 315 -13.28 22.78 22.59
N GLU A 316 -13.34 24.03 23.10
CA GLU A 316 -14.24 24.40 24.16
C GLU A 316 -15.71 24.27 23.74
N ASN A 317 -16.06 24.71 22.53
CA ASN A 317 -17.40 24.55 21.97
C ASN A 317 -17.82 23.08 21.86
N ILE A 318 -16.92 22.18 21.36
CA ILE A 318 -17.18 20.74 21.29
C ILE A 318 -17.57 20.19 22.66
N ARG A 319 -16.83 20.55 23.70
CA ARG A 319 -17.12 20.12 25.07
C ARG A 319 -18.50 20.61 25.55
N ASN A 320 -18.79 21.89 25.31
CA ASN A 320 -20.01 22.54 25.84
C ASN A 320 -21.27 22.07 25.10
N VAL A 321 -21.19 21.82 23.80
CA VAL A 321 -22.35 21.48 22.95
C VAL A 321 -22.56 19.97 22.86
N TYR A 322 -21.48 19.19 22.68
CA TYR A 322 -21.56 17.75 22.41
C TYR A 322 -21.10 16.88 23.58
N GLY A 323 -20.58 17.46 24.66
CA GLY A 323 -20.10 16.71 25.83
C GLY A 323 -18.80 15.93 25.59
N CYS A 324 -18.22 15.98 24.39
CA CYS A 324 -16.98 15.30 24.06
C CYS A 324 -15.76 16.05 24.61
N GLN A 325 -14.92 15.38 25.37
CA GLN A 325 -13.67 15.94 25.86
C GLN A 325 -12.57 15.82 24.80
N VAL A 326 -12.24 16.92 24.12
CA VAL A 326 -11.10 16.96 23.19
C VAL A 326 -9.80 17.28 23.93
N ILE A 327 -8.78 16.45 23.74
CA ILE A 327 -7.45 16.57 24.37
C ILE A 327 -6.41 16.74 23.25
N ALA A 328 -5.76 17.89 23.22
CA ALA A 328 -4.67 18.20 22.29
C ALA A 328 -3.32 18.00 22.97
N ASN A 329 -2.40 17.24 22.36
CA ASN A 329 -1.07 16.97 22.91
C ASN A 329 -0.05 16.57 21.84
N GLY A 330 1.22 16.46 22.25
CA GLY A 330 2.28 15.89 21.43
C GLY A 330 2.25 14.36 21.41
N VAL A 331 2.56 13.76 20.26
CA VAL A 331 2.65 12.30 20.11
C VAL A 331 3.71 11.70 21.06
N LEU A 332 4.93 12.25 21.09
CA LEU A 332 6.02 11.70 21.91
C LEU A 332 5.78 11.83 23.43
N PRO A 333 5.29 12.94 23.97
CA PRO A 333 4.85 13.02 25.36
C PRO A 333 3.77 12.00 25.69
N THR A 334 2.80 11.82 24.81
CA THR A 334 1.71 10.84 24.97
C THR A 334 2.25 9.41 24.96
N ILE A 335 3.15 9.06 24.06
CA ILE A 335 3.83 7.75 24.03
C ILE A 335 4.54 7.50 25.36
N LYS A 336 5.38 8.43 25.85
CA LYS A 336 6.07 8.29 27.14
C LYS A 336 5.09 8.10 28.30
N TYR A 337 3.98 8.83 28.28
CA TYR A 337 2.97 8.71 29.32
C TYR A 337 2.30 7.33 29.29
N TYR A 338 1.91 6.83 28.13
CA TYR A 338 1.23 5.55 27.99
C TYR A 338 2.15 4.37 28.30
N LEU A 339 3.39 4.40 27.83
CA LEU A 339 4.38 3.34 28.13
C LEU A 339 4.58 3.13 29.64
N ARG A 340 4.55 4.21 30.44
CA ARG A 340 4.68 4.09 31.92
C ARG A 340 3.48 3.45 32.59
N LEU A 341 2.33 3.35 31.90
CA LEU A 341 1.13 2.71 32.44
C LEU A 341 1.11 1.20 32.18
N LEU A 342 1.98 0.71 31.29
CA LEU A 342 2.08 -0.71 30.94
C LEU A 342 2.89 -1.49 31.97
N ASN A 343 2.49 -2.75 32.21
CA ASN A 343 3.28 -3.66 33.04
C ASN A 343 4.65 -3.95 32.44
N ASP A 344 4.71 -4.15 31.11
CA ASP A 344 5.94 -4.33 30.35
C ASP A 344 5.90 -3.46 29.06
N PRO A 345 6.61 -2.32 29.03
CA PRO A 345 6.66 -1.45 27.86
C PRO A 345 7.23 -2.11 26.59
N SER A 346 8.04 -3.16 26.73
CA SER A 346 8.63 -3.84 25.57
C SER A 346 7.62 -4.60 24.70
N THR A 347 6.46 -4.94 25.26
CA THR A 347 5.38 -5.68 24.57
C THR A 347 4.76 -4.91 23.39
N VAL A 348 5.01 -3.61 23.30
CA VAL A 348 4.56 -2.80 22.15
C VAL A 348 5.33 -3.11 20.87
N PHE A 349 6.60 -3.56 20.96
CA PHE A 349 7.44 -3.78 19.80
C PHE A 349 6.98 -4.90 18.88
N PRO A 350 6.62 -6.10 19.36
CA PRO A 350 6.08 -7.14 18.48
C PRO A 350 4.87 -6.70 17.69
N LEU A 351 3.96 -5.92 18.31
CA LEU A 351 2.77 -5.38 17.67
C LEU A 351 3.12 -4.29 16.65
N TYR A 352 4.00 -3.36 17.01
CA TYR A 352 4.48 -2.33 16.10
C TYR A 352 5.14 -2.92 14.86
N VAL A 353 6.05 -3.87 15.06
CA VAL A 353 6.76 -4.58 13.98
C VAL A 353 5.78 -5.33 13.08
N LYS A 354 4.78 -6.00 13.66
CA LYS A 354 3.72 -6.65 12.89
C LYS A 354 2.92 -5.66 12.03
N LEU A 355 2.52 -4.52 12.60
CA LEU A 355 1.82 -3.46 11.87
C LEU A 355 2.70 -2.87 10.77
N LEU A 356 3.95 -2.52 11.07
CA LEU A 356 4.92 -1.98 10.13
C LEU A 356 5.18 -2.93 8.94
N GLY A 357 5.22 -4.24 9.21
CA GLY A 357 5.42 -5.26 8.18
C GLY A 357 4.20 -5.46 7.27
N ASN A 358 2.99 -5.30 7.79
CA ASN A 358 1.75 -5.65 7.09
C ASN A 358 1.06 -4.43 6.44
N ASP A 359 1.35 -3.20 6.88
CA ASP A 359 0.68 -2.00 6.36
C ASP A 359 1.12 -1.70 4.93
N LYS A 360 0.15 -1.65 4.01
CA LYS A 360 0.38 -1.42 2.57
C LYS A 360 0.81 0.02 2.24
N GLY A 361 0.53 0.98 3.14
CA GLY A 361 0.95 2.37 3.01
C GLY A 361 2.41 2.62 3.41
N ILE A 362 3.08 1.60 3.97
CA ILE A 362 4.47 1.68 4.44
C ILE A 362 5.42 1.16 3.37
N ALA A 363 6.30 2.02 2.89
CA ALA A 363 7.32 1.68 1.90
C ALA A 363 8.50 0.92 2.54
N HIS A 364 9.33 0.30 1.67
CA HIS A 364 10.54 -0.44 2.05
C HIS A 364 11.50 0.39 2.91
N GLU A 365 11.69 1.66 2.57
CA GLU A 365 12.61 2.57 3.25
C GLU A 365 12.25 2.76 4.73
N HIS A 366 10.98 2.78 5.07
CA HIS A 366 10.53 2.88 6.47
C HIS A 366 10.89 1.62 7.27
N ARG A 367 10.76 0.44 6.65
CA ARG A 367 11.11 -0.85 7.27
C ARG A 367 12.63 -0.98 7.46
N THR A 368 13.39 -0.59 6.45
CA THR A 368 14.87 -0.55 6.53
C THR A 368 15.33 0.43 7.61
N ALA A 369 14.72 1.62 7.67
CA ALA A 369 15.00 2.62 8.68
C ALA A 369 14.73 2.11 10.10
N TRP A 370 13.65 1.36 10.31
CA TRP A 370 13.39 0.73 11.61
C TRP A 370 14.53 -0.21 12.03
N ASN A 371 14.96 -1.09 11.13
CA ASN A 371 16.07 -1.99 11.42
C ASN A 371 17.39 -1.24 11.70
N GLN A 372 17.62 -0.11 11.02
CA GLN A 372 18.78 0.74 11.33
C GLN A 372 18.68 1.36 12.71
N VAL A 373 17.52 1.91 13.08
CA VAL A 373 17.26 2.44 14.42
C VAL A 373 17.53 1.37 15.48
N VAL A 374 17.01 0.15 15.30
CA VAL A 374 17.23 -0.94 16.25
C VAL A 374 18.72 -1.28 16.39
N ARG A 375 19.47 -1.34 15.28
CA ARG A 375 20.93 -1.59 15.33
C ARG A 375 21.67 -0.51 16.09
N ASP A 376 21.37 0.76 15.83
CA ASP A 376 22.02 1.92 16.45
C ASP A 376 21.85 1.93 17.99
N PHE A 377 20.78 1.35 18.49
CA PHE A 377 20.51 1.25 19.93
C PHE A 377 20.90 -0.11 20.56
N SER A 378 21.31 -1.08 19.75
CA SER A 378 21.77 -2.38 20.20
C SER A 378 23.31 -2.47 20.27
N ALA A 379 24.02 -1.48 19.70
CA ALA A 379 25.46 -1.33 19.73
C ALA A 379 25.89 -0.55 20.98
#